data_47957ee4f0ca4d4104d0240a5fd45b32
#
_entry.id   47957ee4f0ca4d4104d0240a5fd45b32
#
_cell.length_a   1.000
_cell.length_b   1.000
_cell.length_c   1.000
_cell.angle_alpha   90.00
_cell.angle_beta   90.00
_cell.angle_gamma   90.00
#
_symmetry.space_group_name_H-M   'P 1'
#
loop_
_entity.id
_entity.type
_entity.pdbx_description
1 polymer ?
#
loop_
_entity_poly.entity_id
_entity_poly.type
_entity_poly.pdbx_seq_one_letter_code
_entity_poly.pdbx_strand_id
1 'polypeptide(L)'
;MLITSVNNEKIKELVKYKNKSVRDATNKFLVEGIHLVEEAIKEGLVIEVYLLEDSNLSYKYPTTYISKNVMEKLSMLESISPVIALCHKKENNVIGSRVLALDNIQDPGNLGTMIRSACAFNFDTILLSSDSVDLYNPKVIRSTKGMIFHTNVITCNLEDELLNLKNNNYDILTTNVNNGIDIKTYQPSDKLALIIGNEGHGVRDSIAKLSNYNIYIKMSNKCESLNAAVAASILMYEVNKWNTYT
;
A
#
# COMPACT_ATOMS: atom_id res chain seq x y z
N MET A 1 -2.35 19.19 -27.23
CA MET A 1 -2.98 20.40 -26.67
C MET A 1 -2.12 20.90 -25.52
N LEU A 2 -1.85 22.21 -25.42
CA LEU A 2 -1.08 22.81 -24.31
C LEU A 2 -2.04 23.64 -23.42
N ILE A 3 -1.98 23.43 -22.10
CA ILE A 3 -2.72 24.20 -21.09
C ILE A 3 -1.74 24.99 -20.24
N THR A 4 -1.87 26.33 -20.27
CA THR A 4 -0.98 27.25 -19.54
C THR A 4 -1.66 27.93 -18.34
N SER A 5 -3.00 27.87 -18.26
CA SER A 5 -3.77 28.53 -17.19
C SER A 5 -4.13 27.56 -16.08
N VAL A 6 -3.77 27.90 -14.85
CA VAL A 6 -4.20 27.18 -13.63
C VAL A 6 -5.72 27.29 -13.38
N ASN A 7 -6.39 28.22 -14.06
CA ASN A 7 -7.84 28.41 -13.98
C ASN A 7 -8.62 27.61 -15.02
N ASN A 8 -7.95 26.85 -15.88
CA ASN A 8 -8.59 25.94 -16.80
C ASN A 8 -9.46 24.92 -16.04
N GLU A 9 -10.67 24.64 -16.52
CA GLU A 9 -11.65 23.78 -15.81
C GLU A 9 -11.11 22.37 -15.58
N LYS A 10 -10.40 21.80 -16.57
CA LYS A 10 -9.75 20.49 -16.45
C LYS A 10 -8.71 20.49 -15.31
N ILE A 11 -7.92 21.55 -15.19
CA ILE A 11 -6.92 21.66 -14.13
C ILE A 11 -7.58 21.81 -12.76
N LYS A 12 -8.63 22.60 -12.65
CA LYS A 12 -9.42 22.71 -11.41
C LYS A 12 -10.02 21.37 -11.00
N GLU A 13 -10.47 20.57 -11.94
CA GLU A 13 -10.96 19.20 -11.67
C GLU A 13 -9.82 18.31 -11.16
N LEU A 14 -8.66 18.29 -11.82
CA LEU A 14 -7.53 17.48 -11.41
C LEU A 14 -7.02 17.82 -10.01
N VAL A 15 -7.00 19.09 -9.65
CA VAL A 15 -6.61 19.52 -8.28
C VAL A 15 -7.50 18.91 -7.20
N LYS A 16 -8.78 18.65 -7.49
CA LYS A 16 -9.71 18.05 -6.52
C LYS A 16 -9.28 16.65 -6.09
N TYR A 17 -8.52 15.89 -6.92
CA TYR A 17 -8.00 14.56 -6.55
C TYR A 17 -6.97 14.59 -5.42
N LYS A 18 -6.50 15.76 -4.99
CA LYS A 18 -5.75 15.91 -3.74
C LYS A 18 -6.60 15.52 -2.51
N ASN A 19 -7.93 15.63 -2.60
CA ASN A 19 -8.88 15.29 -1.54
C ASN A 19 -9.28 13.80 -1.61
N LYS A 20 -9.21 13.10 -0.48
CA LYS A 20 -9.61 11.69 -0.35
C LYS A 20 -11.06 11.46 -0.80
N SER A 21 -12.00 12.32 -0.36
CA SER A 21 -13.43 12.20 -0.70
C SER A 21 -13.70 12.20 -2.20
N VAL A 22 -12.95 13.00 -2.97
CA VAL A 22 -13.07 13.04 -4.44
C VAL A 22 -12.51 11.76 -5.06
N ARG A 23 -11.36 11.27 -4.57
CA ARG A 23 -10.78 10.02 -5.04
C ARG A 23 -11.72 8.83 -4.79
N ASP A 24 -12.38 8.81 -3.63
CA ASP A 24 -13.32 7.73 -3.28
C ASP A 24 -14.60 7.81 -4.11
N ALA A 25 -15.15 9.01 -4.30
CA ALA A 25 -16.38 9.21 -5.08
C ALA A 25 -16.20 8.90 -6.60
N THR A 26 -15.00 9.14 -7.13
CA THR A 26 -14.73 8.98 -8.57
C THR A 26 -14.00 7.69 -8.94
N ASN A 27 -13.51 6.96 -7.95
CA ASN A 27 -12.62 5.80 -8.11
C ASN A 27 -11.35 6.10 -8.92
N LYS A 28 -10.83 7.34 -8.81
CA LYS A 28 -9.65 7.83 -9.54
C LYS A 28 -8.67 8.54 -8.62
N PHE A 29 -7.41 8.60 -9.04
CA PHE A 29 -6.35 9.31 -8.31
C PHE A 29 -5.24 9.79 -9.25
N LEU A 30 -4.36 10.65 -8.75
CA LEU A 30 -3.20 11.14 -9.49
C LEU A 30 -1.94 10.37 -9.08
N VAL A 31 -1.13 10.05 -10.08
CA VAL A 31 0.20 9.45 -9.93
C VAL A 31 1.21 10.43 -10.49
N GLU A 32 2.26 10.75 -9.73
CA GLU A 32 3.30 11.69 -10.11
C GLU A 32 4.67 11.02 -10.11
N GLY A 33 5.43 11.20 -11.18
CA GLY A 33 6.78 10.67 -11.35
C GLY A 33 6.88 9.60 -12.43
N ILE A 34 7.97 9.63 -13.20
CA ILE A 34 8.19 8.78 -14.38
C ILE A 34 8.00 7.30 -14.00
N HIS A 35 8.76 6.81 -13.03
CA HIS A 35 8.71 5.41 -12.61
C HIS A 35 7.31 4.97 -12.16
N LEU A 36 6.62 5.79 -11.36
CA LEU A 36 5.28 5.46 -10.87
C LEU A 36 4.25 5.42 -12.00
N VAL A 37 4.34 6.35 -12.96
CA VAL A 37 3.46 6.36 -14.13
C VAL A 37 3.71 5.13 -15.00
N GLU A 38 4.97 4.74 -15.21
CA GLU A 38 5.33 3.52 -15.95
C GLU A 38 4.80 2.25 -15.26
N GLU A 39 4.87 2.15 -13.94
CA GLU A 39 4.29 1.02 -13.20
C GLU A 39 2.75 1.01 -13.31
N ALA A 40 2.08 2.17 -13.23
CA ALA A 40 0.64 2.26 -13.44
C ALA A 40 0.22 1.90 -14.88
N ILE A 41 1.06 2.20 -15.88
CA ILE A 41 0.86 1.80 -17.28
C ILE A 41 0.92 0.28 -17.44
N LYS A 42 1.88 -0.39 -16.81
CA LYS A 42 2.01 -1.86 -16.87
C LYS A 42 0.74 -2.57 -16.39
N GLU A 43 0.07 -2.00 -15.40
CA GLU A 43 -1.18 -2.53 -14.84
C GLU A 43 -2.46 -2.01 -15.55
N GLY A 44 -2.31 -1.21 -16.61
CA GLY A 44 -3.44 -0.70 -17.39
C GLY A 44 -4.33 0.30 -16.65
N LEU A 45 -3.83 0.95 -15.60
CA LEU A 45 -4.61 1.84 -14.75
C LEU A 45 -4.70 3.27 -15.27
N VAL A 46 -3.83 3.66 -16.21
CA VAL A 46 -3.73 5.05 -16.70
C VAL A 46 -4.90 5.41 -17.60
N ILE A 47 -5.52 6.54 -17.33
CA ILE A 47 -6.60 7.15 -18.13
C ILE A 47 -6.01 8.19 -19.09
N GLU A 48 -5.22 9.11 -18.54
CA GLU A 48 -4.64 10.24 -19.26
C GLU A 48 -3.31 10.67 -18.62
N VAL A 49 -2.41 11.16 -19.46
CA VAL A 49 -1.07 11.63 -19.05
C VAL A 49 -0.96 13.13 -19.25
N TYR A 50 -0.35 13.81 -18.30
CA TYR A 50 -0.04 15.24 -18.31
C TYR A 50 1.48 15.40 -18.29
N LEU A 51 2.03 15.97 -19.37
CA LEU A 51 3.47 16.19 -19.53
C LEU A 51 3.80 17.66 -19.42
N LEU A 52 4.93 17.96 -18.81
CA LEU A 52 5.53 19.30 -18.89
C LEU A 52 5.81 19.66 -20.35
N GLU A 53 5.53 20.90 -20.73
CA GLU A 53 5.56 21.39 -22.11
C GLU A 53 6.87 21.16 -22.89
N ASP A 54 8.01 21.12 -22.16
CA ASP A 54 9.35 20.86 -22.68
C ASP A 54 9.82 19.41 -22.46
N SER A 55 8.95 18.52 -22.03
CA SER A 55 9.27 17.11 -21.77
C SER A 55 9.48 16.33 -23.08
N ASN A 56 10.53 15.54 -23.14
CA ASN A 56 10.81 14.60 -24.25
C ASN A 56 10.16 13.23 -24.04
N LEU A 57 9.33 13.06 -22.97
CA LEU A 57 8.62 11.81 -22.70
C LEU A 57 7.46 11.63 -23.68
N SER A 58 7.19 10.37 -24.04
CA SER A 58 6.07 9.99 -24.92
C SER A 58 5.41 8.73 -24.41
N TYR A 59 4.09 8.73 -24.33
CA TYR A 59 3.28 7.59 -23.90
C TYR A 59 2.15 7.30 -24.88
N LYS A 60 1.76 6.02 -25.00
CA LYS A 60 0.63 5.58 -25.84
C LYS A 60 -0.72 5.78 -25.13
N TYR A 61 -0.93 6.96 -24.55
CA TYR A 61 -2.14 7.35 -23.82
C TYR A 61 -2.57 8.75 -24.24
N PRO A 62 -3.85 9.12 -24.07
CA PRO A 62 -4.28 10.51 -24.21
C PRO A 62 -3.36 11.42 -23.44
N THR A 63 -2.70 12.35 -24.13
CA THR A 63 -1.66 13.19 -23.54
C THR A 63 -2.02 14.66 -23.68
N THR A 64 -1.95 15.37 -22.57
CA THR A 64 -2.09 16.84 -22.49
C THR A 64 -0.78 17.45 -22.01
N TYR A 65 -0.24 18.42 -22.77
CA TYR A 65 0.93 19.19 -22.33
C TYR A 65 0.49 20.33 -21.42
N ILE A 66 1.24 20.59 -20.37
CA ILE A 66 0.95 21.63 -19.39
C ILE A 66 2.21 22.45 -19.09
N SER A 67 2.02 23.73 -18.84
CA SER A 67 3.11 24.62 -18.46
C SER A 67 3.59 24.36 -17.03
N LYS A 68 4.78 24.88 -16.70
CA LYS A 68 5.43 24.69 -15.40
C LYS A 68 4.54 25.13 -14.23
N ASN A 69 3.89 26.29 -14.30
CA ASN A 69 2.99 26.77 -13.25
C ASN A 69 1.76 25.88 -13.04
N VAL A 70 1.26 25.24 -14.11
CA VAL A 70 0.17 24.27 -14.02
C VAL A 70 0.67 22.97 -13.38
N MET A 71 1.85 22.49 -13.77
CA MET A 71 2.47 21.33 -13.17
C MET A 71 2.70 21.55 -11.67
N GLU A 72 3.25 22.68 -11.25
CA GLU A 72 3.40 23.08 -9.84
C GLU A 72 2.08 23.07 -9.06
N LYS A 73 0.99 23.55 -9.71
CA LYS A 73 -0.35 23.53 -9.09
C LYS A 73 -0.88 22.12 -8.89
N LEU A 74 -0.58 21.20 -9.78
CA LEU A 74 -1.02 19.79 -9.68
C LEU A 74 -0.10 18.97 -8.77
N SER A 75 1.19 19.25 -8.77
CA SER A 75 2.19 18.50 -8.02
C SER A 75 1.88 18.40 -6.53
N MET A 76 2.24 17.26 -5.96
CA MET A 76 2.18 16.95 -4.53
C MET A 76 3.58 16.69 -3.96
N LEU A 77 4.62 16.98 -4.75
CA LEU A 77 6.03 16.84 -4.40
C LEU A 77 6.67 18.21 -4.15
N GLU A 78 7.75 18.25 -3.40
CA GLU A 78 8.59 19.44 -3.20
C GLU A 78 9.27 19.89 -4.52
N SER A 79 9.68 18.92 -5.34
CA SER A 79 10.19 19.14 -6.69
C SER A 79 9.25 18.53 -7.71
N ILE A 80 8.85 19.33 -8.70
CA ILE A 80 7.94 18.86 -9.75
C ILE A 80 8.56 17.74 -10.58
N SER A 81 7.73 16.78 -10.96
CA SER A 81 8.06 15.76 -11.95
C SER A 81 7.63 16.22 -13.34
N PRO A 82 8.29 15.80 -14.42
CA PRO A 82 7.88 16.12 -15.79
C PRO A 82 6.58 15.42 -16.21
N VAL A 83 6.02 14.53 -15.39
CA VAL A 83 4.83 13.75 -15.71
C VAL A 83 3.92 13.54 -14.50
N ILE A 84 2.61 13.69 -14.73
CA ILE A 84 1.52 13.26 -13.85
C ILE A 84 0.54 12.45 -14.69
N ALA A 85 -0.01 11.37 -14.13
CA ALA A 85 -1.09 10.61 -14.77
C ALA A 85 -2.35 10.59 -13.90
N LEU A 86 -3.52 10.66 -14.53
CA LEU A 86 -4.80 10.32 -13.92
C LEU A 86 -5.01 8.82 -14.10
N CYS A 87 -5.29 8.12 -13.01
CA CYS A 87 -5.44 6.66 -13.01
C CYS A 87 -6.76 6.23 -12.36
N HIS A 88 -7.26 5.07 -12.76
CA HIS A 88 -8.29 4.34 -12.00
C HIS A 88 -7.68 3.69 -10.76
N LYS A 89 -8.43 3.63 -9.67
CA LYS A 89 -8.09 2.74 -8.55
C LYS A 89 -8.20 1.29 -9.02
N LYS A 90 -7.33 0.43 -8.52
CA LYS A 90 -7.40 -1.01 -8.79
C LYS A 90 -8.60 -1.62 -8.05
N GLU A 91 -9.38 -2.44 -8.75
CA GLU A 91 -10.41 -3.24 -8.12
C GLU A 91 -9.79 -4.53 -7.56
N ASN A 92 -9.96 -4.75 -6.26
CA ASN A 92 -9.34 -5.85 -5.52
C ASN A 92 -10.44 -6.61 -4.77
N ASN A 93 -10.77 -7.82 -5.21
CA ASN A 93 -11.93 -8.55 -4.70
C ASN A 93 -11.63 -10.00 -4.28
N VAL A 94 -10.43 -10.52 -4.54
CA VAL A 94 -10.09 -11.91 -4.25
C VAL A 94 -8.98 -11.95 -3.21
N ILE A 95 -9.23 -12.64 -2.10
CA ILE A 95 -8.24 -12.85 -1.06
C ILE A 95 -7.46 -14.13 -1.38
N GLY A 96 -6.14 -14.01 -1.46
CA GLY A 96 -5.23 -15.14 -1.69
C GLY A 96 -4.83 -15.84 -0.40
N SER A 97 -3.93 -16.81 -0.51
CA SER A 97 -3.53 -17.69 0.59
C SER A 97 -2.59 -17.04 1.62
N ARG A 98 -1.84 -16.02 1.21
CA ARG A 98 -0.86 -15.29 2.03
C ARG A 98 -1.36 -13.87 2.25
N VAL A 99 -1.85 -13.60 3.46
CA VAL A 99 -2.50 -12.33 3.80
C VAL A 99 -1.66 -11.55 4.80
N LEU A 100 -1.41 -10.27 4.52
CA LEU A 100 -0.89 -9.31 5.48
C LEU A 100 -2.04 -8.46 5.99
N ALA A 101 -2.38 -8.55 7.26
CA ALA A 101 -3.44 -7.77 7.89
C ALA A 101 -2.83 -6.59 8.67
N LEU A 102 -3.19 -5.37 8.32
CA LEU A 102 -2.64 -4.13 8.85
C LEU A 102 -3.67 -3.41 9.71
N ASP A 103 -3.41 -3.39 11.03
CA ASP A 103 -4.31 -2.84 12.03
C ASP A 103 -3.90 -1.42 12.42
N ASN A 104 -4.67 -0.44 11.96
CA ASN A 104 -4.54 0.99 12.31
C ASN A 104 -3.13 1.56 12.04
N ILE A 105 -2.56 1.28 10.88
CA ILE A 105 -1.27 1.84 10.45
C ILE A 105 -1.44 3.32 10.11
N GLN A 106 -0.66 4.20 10.76
CA GLN A 106 -0.83 5.64 10.62
C GLN A 106 0.28 6.31 9.80
N ASP A 107 1.50 5.76 9.79
CA ASP A 107 2.60 6.34 9.02
C ASP A 107 2.58 5.92 7.55
N PRO A 108 2.52 6.90 6.60
CA PRO A 108 2.51 6.60 5.18
C PRO A 108 3.76 5.88 4.66
N GLY A 109 4.92 6.12 5.30
CA GLY A 109 6.18 5.49 4.95
C GLY A 109 6.19 4.02 5.33
N ASN A 110 5.69 3.70 6.55
CA ASN A 110 5.53 2.33 7.02
C ASN A 110 4.58 1.55 6.11
N LEU A 111 3.38 2.10 5.81
CA LEU A 111 2.44 1.43 4.92
C LEU A 111 3.07 1.15 3.55
N GLY A 112 3.73 2.13 2.94
CA GLY A 112 4.38 1.94 1.65
C GLY A 112 5.51 0.91 1.68
N THR A 113 6.29 0.84 2.76
CA THR A 113 7.33 -0.16 2.97
C THR A 113 6.74 -1.55 3.14
N MET A 114 5.65 -1.70 3.91
CA MET A 114 4.95 -2.97 4.09
C MET A 114 4.37 -3.50 2.77
N ILE A 115 3.77 -2.62 1.94
CA ILE A 115 3.26 -3.00 0.61
C ILE A 115 4.40 -3.52 -0.28
N ARG A 116 5.57 -2.86 -0.28
CA ARG A 116 6.74 -3.31 -1.05
C ARG A 116 7.24 -4.66 -0.57
N SER A 117 7.33 -4.86 0.73
CA SER A 117 7.79 -6.11 1.33
C SER A 117 6.80 -7.25 1.07
N ALA A 118 5.50 -6.97 1.16
CA ALA A 118 4.46 -7.95 0.83
C ALA A 118 4.58 -8.43 -0.63
N CYS A 119 4.74 -7.51 -1.57
CA CYS A 119 4.98 -7.86 -2.97
C CYS A 119 6.27 -8.67 -3.15
N ALA A 120 7.37 -8.27 -2.49
CA ALA A 120 8.66 -8.95 -2.60
C ALA A 120 8.66 -10.37 -1.99
N PHE A 121 7.83 -10.60 -0.97
CA PHE A 121 7.75 -11.87 -0.25
C PHE A 121 6.48 -12.67 -0.56
N ASN A 122 5.86 -12.44 -1.74
CA ASN A 122 4.73 -13.19 -2.26
C ASN A 122 3.53 -13.26 -1.29
N PHE A 123 3.24 -12.16 -0.61
CA PHE A 123 1.97 -11.99 0.08
C PHE A 123 0.92 -11.54 -0.94
N ASP A 124 -0.09 -12.38 -1.15
CA ASP A 124 -1.09 -12.21 -2.21
C ASP A 124 -2.03 -11.03 -1.96
N THR A 125 -2.33 -10.79 -0.68
CA THR A 125 -3.34 -9.81 -0.27
C THR A 125 -2.89 -9.04 0.95
N ILE A 126 -3.19 -7.74 0.95
CA ILE A 126 -3.10 -6.89 2.13
C ILE A 126 -4.52 -6.49 2.55
N LEU A 127 -4.90 -6.80 3.77
CA LEU A 127 -6.10 -6.28 4.42
C LEU A 127 -5.71 -5.04 5.23
N LEU A 128 -6.25 -3.90 4.87
CA LEU A 128 -5.98 -2.62 5.51
C LEU A 128 -7.20 -2.18 6.30
N SER A 129 -7.06 -1.98 7.61
CA SER A 129 -8.18 -1.47 8.42
C SER A 129 -8.63 -0.09 7.94
N SER A 130 -9.92 0.19 8.00
CA SER A 130 -10.53 1.42 7.47
C SER A 130 -10.08 2.70 8.20
N ASP A 131 -9.54 2.57 9.41
CA ASP A 131 -8.98 3.62 10.24
C ASP A 131 -7.46 3.81 10.05
N SER A 132 -6.85 3.08 9.13
CA SER A 132 -5.46 3.29 8.70
C SER A 132 -5.33 4.53 7.79
N VAL A 133 -4.09 4.96 7.58
CA VAL A 133 -3.75 6.01 6.61
C VAL A 133 -4.30 5.66 5.22
N ASP A 134 -4.79 6.69 4.52
CA ASP A 134 -5.36 6.52 3.17
C ASP A 134 -4.36 5.89 2.20
N LEU A 135 -4.73 4.75 1.63
CA LEU A 135 -3.93 3.97 0.66
C LEU A 135 -3.46 4.83 -0.52
N TYR A 136 -4.32 5.73 -1.01
CA TYR A 136 -4.04 6.61 -2.14
C TYR A 136 -3.52 8.00 -1.72
N ASN A 137 -3.03 8.12 -0.49
CA ASN A 137 -2.25 9.30 -0.08
C ASN A 137 -0.96 9.37 -0.93
N PRO A 138 -0.60 10.53 -1.47
CA PRO A 138 0.59 10.70 -2.32
C PRO A 138 1.90 10.21 -1.67
N LYS A 139 2.04 10.36 -0.34
CA LYS A 139 3.20 9.86 0.39
C LYS A 139 3.23 8.33 0.42
N VAL A 140 2.06 7.66 0.57
CA VAL A 140 1.95 6.20 0.49
C VAL A 140 2.35 5.74 -0.90
N ILE A 141 1.69 6.25 -1.95
CA ILE A 141 1.96 5.88 -3.35
C ILE A 141 3.47 5.97 -3.65
N ARG A 142 4.11 7.09 -3.26
CA ARG A 142 5.54 7.29 -3.48
C ARG A 142 6.40 6.28 -2.71
N SER A 143 6.04 5.97 -1.48
CA SER A 143 6.78 5.04 -0.63
C SER A 143 6.71 3.60 -1.15
N THR A 144 5.64 3.23 -1.85
CA THR A 144 5.49 1.89 -2.46
C THR A 144 6.42 1.67 -3.65
N LYS A 145 7.00 2.73 -4.25
CA LYS A 145 7.78 2.64 -5.49
C LYS A 145 7.04 1.89 -6.63
N GLY A 146 5.71 2.07 -6.71
CA GLY A 146 4.85 1.46 -7.71
C GLY A 146 4.27 0.10 -7.33
N MET A 147 4.73 -0.54 -6.26
CA MET A 147 4.24 -1.87 -5.87
C MET A 147 2.76 -1.88 -5.46
N ILE A 148 2.19 -0.74 -5.11
CA ILE A 148 0.73 -0.59 -4.88
C ILE A 148 -0.10 -1.03 -6.09
N PHE A 149 0.42 -0.89 -7.30
CA PHE A 149 -0.29 -1.26 -8.53
C PHE A 149 -0.26 -2.77 -8.79
N HIS A 150 0.75 -3.47 -8.26
CA HIS A 150 0.95 -4.92 -8.42
C HIS A 150 0.36 -5.74 -7.27
N THR A 151 0.04 -5.10 -6.14
CA THR A 151 -0.42 -5.76 -4.93
C THR A 151 -1.94 -5.64 -4.79
N ASN A 152 -2.59 -6.69 -4.30
CA ASN A 152 -4.00 -6.67 -3.94
C ASN A 152 -4.17 -6.08 -2.54
N VAL A 153 -4.63 -4.81 -2.43
CA VAL A 153 -4.87 -4.15 -1.13
C VAL A 153 -6.36 -3.86 -0.97
N ILE A 154 -6.97 -4.45 0.05
CA ILE A 154 -8.40 -4.33 0.36
C ILE A 154 -8.56 -3.54 1.66
N THR A 155 -9.23 -2.40 1.61
CA THR A 155 -9.62 -1.66 2.82
C THR A 155 -10.94 -2.20 3.33
N CYS A 156 -10.97 -2.67 4.59
CA CYS A 156 -12.11 -3.39 5.15
C CYS A 156 -12.28 -3.17 6.66
N ASN A 157 -13.39 -3.70 7.20
CA ASN A 157 -13.47 -4.00 8.62
C ASN A 157 -12.59 -5.21 8.92
N LEU A 158 -11.47 -4.97 9.60
CA LEU A 158 -10.45 -5.99 9.78
C LEU A 158 -10.91 -7.14 10.68
N GLU A 159 -11.74 -6.87 11.68
CA GLU A 159 -12.28 -7.91 12.58
C GLU A 159 -13.18 -8.90 11.82
N ASP A 160 -14.10 -8.38 11.01
CA ASP A 160 -15.01 -9.20 10.22
C ASP A 160 -14.24 -10.07 9.23
N GLU A 161 -13.25 -9.49 8.55
CA GLU A 161 -12.50 -10.21 7.54
C GLU A 161 -11.55 -11.25 8.14
N LEU A 162 -10.91 -10.97 9.28
CA LEU A 162 -10.10 -11.96 10.00
C LEU A 162 -10.95 -13.12 10.54
N LEU A 163 -12.17 -12.84 11.00
CA LEU A 163 -13.09 -13.90 11.40
C LEU A 163 -13.50 -14.79 10.21
N ASN A 164 -13.75 -14.16 9.06
CA ASN A 164 -14.03 -14.88 7.82
C ASN A 164 -12.84 -15.76 7.41
N LEU A 165 -11.61 -15.25 7.45
CA LEU A 165 -10.39 -16.03 7.15
C LEU A 165 -10.23 -17.21 8.12
N LYS A 166 -10.44 -16.99 9.41
CA LYS A 166 -10.38 -18.05 10.44
C LYS A 166 -11.36 -19.18 10.15
N ASN A 167 -12.60 -18.85 9.76
CA ASN A 167 -13.61 -19.82 9.37
C ASN A 167 -13.27 -20.57 8.06
N ASN A 168 -12.38 -20.02 7.25
CA ASN A 168 -11.88 -20.62 6.01
C ASN A 168 -10.50 -21.30 6.18
N ASN A 169 -10.15 -21.68 7.42
CA ASN A 169 -8.96 -22.42 7.80
C ASN A 169 -7.63 -21.68 7.52
N TYR A 170 -7.62 -20.36 7.68
CA TYR A 170 -6.34 -19.62 7.73
C TYR A 170 -5.77 -19.67 9.13
N ASP A 171 -4.46 -19.85 9.24
CA ASP A 171 -3.74 -19.56 10.47
C ASP A 171 -3.65 -18.04 10.66
N ILE A 172 -4.20 -17.56 11.75
CA ILE A 172 -4.17 -16.14 12.09
C ILE A 172 -3.02 -15.91 13.08
N LEU A 173 -2.00 -15.18 12.65
CA LEU A 173 -0.81 -14.88 13.41
C LEU A 173 -0.84 -13.44 13.89
N THR A 174 -0.84 -13.21 15.20
CA THR A 174 -0.62 -11.88 15.76
C THR A 174 0.81 -11.70 16.20
N THR A 175 1.26 -10.45 16.24
CA THR A 175 2.61 -10.09 16.68
C THR A 175 2.57 -9.48 18.07
N ASN A 176 3.44 -9.96 18.95
CA ASN A 176 3.63 -9.38 20.27
C ASN A 176 5.12 -9.45 20.64
N VAL A 177 5.61 -8.49 21.40
CA VAL A 177 7.01 -8.45 21.86
C VAL A 177 7.29 -9.48 22.96
N ASN A 178 6.25 -9.86 23.72
CA ASN A 178 6.35 -10.75 24.88
C ASN A 178 5.32 -11.87 24.74
N ASN A 179 5.73 -13.11 25.07
CA ASN A 179 4.89 -14.32 25.08
C ASN A 179 4.39 -14.75 23.71
N GLY A 180 4.99 -15.79 23.16
CA GLY A 180 4.61 -16.35 21.87
C GLY A 180 5.58 -17.38 21.38
N ILE A 181 5.46 -17.74 20.11
CA ILE A 181 6.34 -18.65 19.39
C ILE A 181 7.40 -17.83 18.68
N ASP A 182 8.67 -18.18 18.83
CA ASP A 182 9.73 -17.58 17.99
C ASP A 182 9.43 -17.90 16.53
N ILE A 183 9.36 -16.86 15.68
CA ILE A 183 9.02 -17.01 14.26
C ILE A 183 9.90 -18.04 13.55
N LYS A 184 11.12 -18.23 14.01
CA LYS A 184 12.04 -19.23 13.45
C LYS A 184 11.60 -20.67 13.67
N THR A 185 10.76 -20.92 14.68
CA THR A 185 10.25 -22.25 15.04
C THR A 185 8.82 -22.50 14.56
N TYR A 186 8.15 -21.45 14.09
CA TYR A 186 6.81 -21.57 13.51
C TYR A 186 6.88 -22.29 12.17
N GLN A 187 5.96 -23.23 11.96
CA GLN A 187 5.79 -23.95 10.70
C GLN A 187 4.58 -23.36 9.96
N PRO A 188 4.78 -22.63 8.86
CA PRO A 188 3.68 -21.98 8.17
C PRO A 188 2.74 -22.98 7.52
N SER A 189 1.42 -22.75 7.66
CA SER A 189 0.39 -23.44 6.89
C SER A 189 0.31 -22.88 5.46
N ASP A 190 -0.43 -23.56 4.57
CA ASP A 190 -0.67 -23.11 3.20
C ASP A 190 -1.46 -21.80 3.16
N LYS A 191 -2.35 -21.59 4.14
CA LYS A 191 -3.15 -20.37 4.28
C LYS A 191 -2.84 -19.69 5.60
N LEU A 192 -2.36 -18.46 5.54
CA LEU A 192 -2.10 -17.68 6.75
C LEU A 192 -2.42 -16.19 6.58
N ALA A 193 -2.75 -15.54 7.69
CA ALA A 193 -2.86 -14.10 7.83
C ALA A 193 -1.92 -13.60 8.93
N LEU A 194 -0.95 -12.78 8.56
CA LEU A 194 -0.01 -12.14 9.48
C LEU A 194 -0.54 -10.76 9.86
N ILE A 195 -0.78 -10.53 11.15
CA ILE A 195 -1.29 -9.25 11.66
C ILE A 195 -0.14 -8.38 12.15
N ILE A 196 -0.07 -7.16 11.65
CA ILE A 196 0.83 -6.11 12.12
C ILE A 196 -0.03 -4.95 12.65
N GLY A 197 0.26 -4.53 13.87
CA GLY A 197 -0.48 -3.47 14.54
C GLY A 197 0.13 -2.08 14.39
N ASN A 198 -0.55 -1.12 14.99
CA ASN A 198 -0.17 0.28 15.08
C ASN A 198 1.23 0.45 15.69
N GLU A 199 1.94 1.48 15.24
CA GLU A 199 3.34 1.77 15.62
C GLU A 199 3.50 2.06 17.13
N GLY A 200 2.48 2.63 17.76
CA GLY A 200 2.54 3.02 19.18
C GLY A 200 1.81 2.06 20.12
N HIS A 201 0.74 1.45 19.65
CA HIS A 201 -0.17 0.65 20.49
C HIS A 201 -0.16 -0.85 20.16
N GLY A 202 0.49 -1.25 19.08
CA GLY A 202 0.48 -2.64 18.60
C GLY A 202 -0.87 -3.06 18.03
N VAL A 203 -1.17 -4.36 18.06
CA VAL A 203 -2.42 -4.94 17.59
C VAL A 203 -3.52 -4.73 18.64
N ARG A 204 -4.70 -4.28 18.23
CA ARG A 204 -5.85 -4.12 19.12
C ARG A 204 -6.25 -5.45 19.77
N ASP A 205 -6.68 -5.41 21.05
CA ASP A 205 -7.04 -6.61 21.80
C ASP A 205 -8.18 -7.42 21.15
N SER A 206 -9.16 -6.75 20.53
CA SER A 206 -10.26 -7.40 19.82
C SER A 206 -9.75 -8.22 18.64
N ILE A 207 -8.78 -7.71 17.90
CA ILE A 207 -8.12 -8.36 16.77
C ILE A 207 -7.18 -9.47 17.25
N ALA A 208 -6.38 -9.22 18.28
CA ALA A 208 -5.44 -10.20 18.82
C ALA A 208 -6.14 -11.48 19.33
N LYS A 209 -7.35 -11.36 19.88
CA LYS A 209 -8.18 -12.51 20.34
C LYS A 209 -8.64 -13.44 19.20
N LEU A 210 -8.62 -12.99 17.95
CA LEU A 210 -8.94 -13.81 16.79
C LEU A 210 -7.79 -14.71 16.36
N SER A 211 -6.55 -14.42 16.80
CA SER A 211 -5.37 -15.17 16.39
C SER A 211 -5.33 -16.59 16.93
N ASN A 212 -4.73 -17.49 16.14
CA ASN A 212 -4.40 -18.86 16.55
C ASN A 212 -3.03 -18.90 17.22
N TYR A 213 -2.13 -18.04 16.75
CA TYR A 213 -0.74 -18.00 17.20
C TYR A 213 -0.31 -16.56 17.51
N ASN A 214 0.42 -16.44 18.59
CA ASN A 214 1.17 -15.22 18.88
C ASN A 214 2.63 -15.48 18.54
N ILE A 215 3.22 -14.69 17.66
CA ILE A 215 4.59 -14.83 17.19
C ILE A 215 5.44 -13.61 17.58
N TYR A 216 6.72 -13.81 17.76
CA TYR A 216 7.67 -12.74 18.03
C TYR A 216 8.99 -12.90 17.29
N ILE A 217 9.68 -11.78 17.12
CA ILE A 217 11.06 -11.72 16.64
C ILE A 217 11.97 -11.67 17.88
N LYS A 218 12.86 -12.63 18.02
CA LYS A 218 13.85 -12.62 19.10
C LYS A 218 14.80 -11.44 18.92
N MET A 219 14.86 -10.57 19.92
CA MET A 219 15.69 -9.37 19.94
C MET A 219 16.61 -9.32 21.17
N SER A 220 17.59 -8.40 21.14
CA SER A 220 18.39 -8.05 22.32
C SER A 220 17.52 -7.33 23.34
N ASN A 221 17.76 -7.58 24.64
CA ASN A 221 17.08 -6.88 25.74
C ASN A 221 17.38 -5.37 25.81
N LYS A 222 18.26 -4.87 24.94
CA LYS A 222 18.56 -3.44 24.82
C LYS A 222 17.57 -2.68 23.95
N CYS A 223 16.73 -3.39 23.22
CA CYS A 223 15.75 -2.82 22.29
C CYS A 223 14.34 -3.30 22.66
N GLU A 224 13.44 -2.37 22.92
CA GLU A 224 12.07 -2.66 23.32
C GLU A 224 11.20 -3.12 22.14
N SER A 225 11.39 -2.54 20.95
CA SER A 225 10.62 -2.85 19.75
C SER A 225 11.38 -2.48 18.47
N LEU A 226 10.93 -2.98 17.34
CA LEU A 226 11.34 -2.58 15.99
C LEU A 226 10.30 -1.64 15.40
N ASN A 227 10.71 -0.83 14.43
CA ASN A 227 9.77 -0.15 13.55
C ASN A 227 8.81 -1.17 12.95
N ALA A 228 7.51 -0.84 12.87
CA ALA A 228 6.46 -1.76 12.43
C ALA A 228 6.71 -2.33 11.02
N ALA A 229 7.19 -1.51 10.08
CA ALA A 229 7.48 -1.97 8.72
C ALA A 229 8.71 -2.88 8.66
N VAL A 230 9.70 -2.65 9.52
CA VAL A 230 10.88 -3.52 9.65
C VAL A 230 10.47 -4.86 10.23
N ALA A 231 9.69 -4.87 11.31
CA ALA A 231 9.16 -6.09 11.92
C ALA A 231 8.32 -6.89 10.92
N ALA A 232 7.40 -6.23 10.22
CA ALA A 232 6.60 -6.84 9.17
C ALA A 232 7.46 -7.50 8.07
N SER A 233 8.49 -6.80 7.61
CA SER A 233 9.39 -7.31 6.56
C SER A 233 10.17 -8.55 7.00
N ILE A 234 10.67 -8.57 8.23
CA ILE A 234 11.38 -9.72 8.80
C ILE A 234 10.42 -10.91 8.92
N LEU A 235 9.22 -10.69 9.45
CA LEU A 235 8.22 -11.75 9.64
C LEU A 235 7.77 -12.33 8.31
N MET A 236 7.48 -11.49 7.32
CA MET A 236 7.10 -11.95 5.97
C MET A 236 8.23 -12.76 5.31
N TYR A 237 9.47 -12.32 5.46
CA TYR A 237 10.64 -13.07 4.96
C TYR A 237 10.78 -14.44 5.63
N GLU A 238 10.69 -14.51 6.95
CA GLU A 238 10.80 -15.77 7.69
C GLU A 238 9.66 -16.73 7.36
N VAL A 239 8.44 -16.24 7.23
CA VAL A 239 7.28 -17.05 6.82
C VAL A 239 7.43 -17.57 5.39
N ASN A 240 8.02 -16.80 4.48
CA ASN A 240 8.18 -17.19 3.07
C ASN A 240 9.30 -18.21 2.83
N LYS A 241 10.29 -18.31 3.70
CA LYS A 241 11.43 -19.25 3.55
C LYS A 241 11.01 -20.70 3.33
N TRP A 242 9.84 -21.08 3.84
CA TRP A 242 9.36 -22.47 3.79
C TRP A 242 8.71 -22.84 2.44
N ASN A 243 8.43 -21.87 1.58
CA ASN A 243 7.76 -22.10 0.29
C ASN A 243 8.68 -21.97 -0.94
N THR A 244 9.96 -21.66 -0.77
CA THR A 244 10.88 -21.40 -1.89
C THR A 244 11.70 -22.60 -2.34
N TYR A 245 11.54 -23.77 -1.72
CA TYR A 245 12.37 -24.96 -1.97
C TYR A 245 11.57 -26.22 -2.32
N THR A 246 10.36 -26.06 -2.91
CA THR A 246 9.64 -27.19 -3.53
C THR A 246 9.68 -27.10 -5.04
#